data_1aa675a6ff2f2cc379f30c64715a2f25
#
_entry.id   1aa675a6ff2f2cc379f30c64715a2f25
#
_cell.length_a   1.000
_cell.length_b   1.000
_cell.length_c   1.000
_cell.angle_alpha   90.00
_cell.angle_beta   90.00
_cell.angle_gamma   90.00
#
_symmetry.space_group_name_H-M   'P 1'
#
loop_
_entity.id
_entity.type
_entity.pdbx_description
1 polymer ?
#
loop_
_entity_poly.entity_id
_entity_poly.type
_entity_poly.pdbx_seq_one_letter_code
_entity_poly.pdbx_strand_id
1 'polypeptide(L)'
;MSAPAAARPRIHRLFRFQWEPAQQAYVLLYPEGMVKLNQSAGEILKRCDGSRSVPEIVADLETAFKTGGLAGDVDAFLTMAEAQNWIVWSAD
;
A
#
# COMPACT_ATOMS: atom_id res chain seq x y z
N MET A 1 4.07 -15.07 4.84
CA MET A 1 4.68 -15.61 3.61
C MET A 1 4.75 -14.50 2.57
N SER A 2 5.90 -14.35 1.95
CA SER A 2 6.08 -13.30 0.95
C SER A 2 5.41 -13.68 -0.35
N ALA A 3 4.81 -12.70 -1.03
CA ALA A 3 4.28 -12.89 -2.35
C ALA A 3 5.43 -13.10 -3.36
N PRO A 4 5.18 -13.78 -4.48
CA PRO A 4 6.18 -13.87 -5.54
C PRO A 4 6.62 -12.49 -6.01
N ALA A 5 7.87 -12.39 -6.49
CA ALA A 5 8.42 -11.09 -6.90
C ALA A 5 7.58 -10.42 -7.97
N ALA A 6 6.89 -11.20 -8.82
CA ALA A 6 6.05 -10.65 -9.88
C ALA A 6 4.63 -10.30 -9.41
N ALA A 7 4.25 -10.65 -8.17
CA ALA A 7 2.93 -10.36 -7.66
C ALA A 7 2.75 -8.85 -7.48
N ARG A 8 1.55 -8.38 -7.73
CA ARG A 8 1.20 -6.96 -7.68
C ARG A 8 0.13 -6.75 -6.63
N PRO A 9 0.41 -5.93 -5.60
CA PRO A 9 -0.62 -5.66 -4.59
C PRO A 9 -1.63 -4.65 -5.11
N ARG A 10 -2.87 -4.85 -4.70
CA ARG A 10 -3.93 -3.87 -4.96
C ARG A 10 -4.84 -3.79 -3.75
N ILE A 11 -5.56 -2.70 -3.62
CA ILE A 11 -6.48 -2.50 -2.51
C ILE A 11 -7.60 -3.54 -2.60
N HIS A 12 -7.89 -4.17 -1.47
CA HIS A 12 -9.00 -5.13 -1.39
C HIS A 12 -10.31 -4.40 -1.71
N ARG A 13 -11.18 -5.08 -2.46
CA ARG A 13 -12.42 -4.46 -2.98
C ARG A 13 -13.38 -3.95 -1.90
N LEU A 14 -13.24 -4.44 -0.67
CA LEU A 14 -14.07 -3.96 0.45
C LEU A 14 -13.65 -2.60 0.96
N PHE A 15 -12.49 -2.12 0.54
CA PHE A 15 -11.95 -0.85 1.00
C PHE A 15 -11.88 0.14 -0.13
N ARG A 16 -12.13 1.42 0.21
CA ARG A 16 -11.90 2.52 -0.71
C ARG A 16 -10.74 3.35 -0.20
N PHE A 17 -9.71 3.49 -1.02
CA PHE A 17 -8.56 4.33 -0.71
C PHE A 17 -8.81 5.72 -1.27
N GLN A 18 -8.75 6.74 -0.42
CA GLN A 18 -8.95 8.11 -0.91
C GLN A 18 -8.23 9.11 -0.03
N TRP A 19 -7.97 10.27 -0.60
CA TRP A 19 -7.45 11.42 0.13
C TRP A 19 -8.62 12.10 0.82
N GLU A 20 -8.43 12.40 2.11
CA GLU A 20 -9.47 13.07 2.90
C GLU A 20 -8.97 14.47 3.29
N PRO A 21 -9.48 15.53 2.63
CA PRO A 21 -8.98 16.89 2.89
C PRO A 21 -9.18 17.35 4.35
N ALA A 22 -10.28 16.97 4.97
CA ALA A 22 -10.55 17.37 6.35
C ALA A 22 -9.54 16.77 7.33
N GLN A 23 -9.02 15.59 7.02
CA GLN A 23 -8.02 14.91 7.83
C GLN A 23 -6.60 15.24 7.36
N GLN A 24 -6.47 15.80 6.16
CA GLN A 24 -5.19 15.98 5.47
C GLN A 24 -4.39 14.70 5.45
N ALA A 25 -5.05 13.59 5.13
CA ALA A 25 -4.46 12.26 5.13
C ALA A 25 -5.19 11.35 4.17
N TYR A 26 -4.50 10.31 3.73
CA TYR A 26 -5.18 9.21 3.05
C TYR A 26 -5.92 8.37 4.07
N VAL A 27 -7.03 7.80 3.64
CA VAL A 27 -7.86 6.93 4.49
C VAL A 27 -8.29 5.70 3.69
N LEU A 28 -8.59 4.64 4.44
CA LEU A 28 -9.28 3.48 3.91
C LEU A 28 -10.70 3.50 4.47
N LEU A 29 -11.68 3.54 3.58
CA LEU A 29 -13.09 3.51 3.96
C LEU A 29 -13.62 2.09 3.78
N TYR A 30 -14.43 1.63 4.72
CA TYR A 30 -15.07 0.34 4.66
C TYR A 30 -16.45 0.46 5.33
N PRO A 31 -17.34 -0.57 5.18
CA PRO A 31 -18.73 -0.39 5.65
C PRO A 31 -18.86 0.01 7.11
N GLU A 32 -17.97 -0.48 7.98
CA GLU A 32 -18.06 -0.21 9.42
C GLU A 32 -17.28 1.01 9.87
N GLY A 33 -16.53 1.67 8.99
CA GLY A 33 -15.76 2.82 9.43
C GLY A 33 -14.65 3.24 8.51
N MET A 34 -13.62 3.84 9.12
CA MET A 34 -12.53 4.46 8.38
C MET A 34 -11.22 4.22 9.13
N VAL A 35 -10.16 3.93 8.37
CA VAL A 35 -8.80 3.87 8.90
C VAL A 35 -8.06 5.10 8.41
N LYS A 36 -7.58 5.93 9.33
CA LYS A 36 -6.71 7.05 8.97
C LYS A 36 -5.29 6.52 8.85
N LEU A 37 -4.65 6.83 7.74
CA LEU A 37 -3.31 6.34 7.43
C LEU A 37 -2.29 7.42 7.73
N ASN A 38 -1.11 7.00 8.23
CA ASN A 38 -0.01 7.94 8.32
C ASN A 38 0.58 8.15 6.93
N GLN A 39 1.53 9.08 6.81
CA GLN A 39 2.09 9.42 5.51
C GLN A 39 2.71 8.22 4.82
N SER A 40 3.51 7.44 5.54
CA SER A 40 4.17 6.25 4.97
C SER A 40 3.17 5.24 4.44
N ALA A 41 2.16 4.93 5.24
CA ALA A 41 1.13 3.97 4.85
C ALA A 41 0.36 4.45 3.63
N GLY A 42 0.00 5.73 3.62
CA GLY A 42 -0.71 6.33 2.49
C GLY A 42 0.09 6.27 1.21
N GLU A 43 1.39 6.58 1.29
CA GLU A 43 2.23 6.57 0.10
C GLU A 43 2.44 5.16 -0.45
N ILE A 44 2.55 4.16 0.42
CA ILE A 44 2.68 2.78 -0.04
C ILE A 44 1.37 2.32 -0.69
N LEU A 45 0.24 2.53 -0.01
CA LEU A 45 -1.06 2.08 -0.53
C LEU A 45 -1.47 2.82 -1.80
N LYS A 46 -1.06 4.08 -1.94
CA LYS A 46 -1.30 4.84 -3.17
C LYS A 46 -0.76 4.13 -4.40
N ARG A 47 0.29 3.36 -4.23
CA ARG A 47 0.95 2.64 -5.31
C ARG A 47 0.46 1.19 -5.46
N CYS A 48 -0.48 0.78 -4.60
CA CYS A 48 -1.04 -0.57 -4.63
C CYS A 48 -2.32 -0.58 -5.47
N ASP A 49 -2.16 -0.40 -6.78
CA ASP A 49 -3.29 -0.37 -7.71
C ASP A 49 -3.30 -1.59 -8.65
N GLY A 50 -2.45 -2.58 -8.37
CA GLY A 50 -2.37 -3.77 -9.20
C GLY A 50 -1.46 -3.63 -10.41
N SER A 51 -0.84 -2.46 -10.59
CA SER A 51 0.01 -2.22 -11.77
C SER A 51 1.51 -2.36 -11.49
N ARG A 52 1.90 -2.48 -10.22
CA ARG A 52 3.31 -2.50 -9.82
C ARG A 52 3.59 -3.70 -8.93
N SER A 53 4.74 -4.33 -9.15
CA SER A 53 5.28 -5.32 -8.23
C SER A 53 5.87 -4.62 -7.00
N VAL A 54 6.20 -5.39 -5.95
CA VAL A 54 6.81 -4.82 -4.74
C VAL A 54 8.14 -4.13 -5.06
N PRO A 55 9.06 -4.74 -5.84
CA PRO A 55 10.29 -4.03 -6.20
C PRO A 55 10.05 -2.72 -6.93
N GLU A 56 9.03 -2.66 -7.79
CA GLU A 56 8.67 -1.44 -8.49
C GLU A 56 8.14 -0.37 -7.54
N ILE A 57 7.33 -0.78 -6.55
CA ILE A 57 6.83 0.14 -5.54
C ILE A 57 7.99 0.71 -4.72
N VAL A 58 8.92 -0.16 -4.30
CA VAL A 58 10.10 0.27 -3.55
C VAL A 58 10.90 1.28 -4.35
N ALA A 59 11.19 0.97 -5.61
CA ALA A 59 11.98 1.86 -6.47
C ALA A 59 11.28 3.21 -6.65
N ASP A 60 9.98 3.20 -6.85
CA ASP A 60 9.22 4.44 -7.03
C ASP A 60 9.24 5.29 -5.75
N LEU A 61 9.07 4.66 -4.59
CA LEU A 61 9.13 5.38 -3.32
C LEU A 61 10.52 5.95 -3.06
N GLU A 62 11.56 5.17 -3.34
CA GLU A 62 12.93 5.64 -3.12
C GLU A 62 13.25 6.82 -4.01
N THR A 63 12.76 6.80 -5.25
CA THR A 63 12.94 7.93 -6.16
C THR A 63 12.14 9.14 -5.69
N ALA A 64 10.88 8.94 -5.34
CA ALA A 64 10.00 10.04 -4.96
C ALA A 64 10.47 10.76 -3.70
N PHE A 65 11.03 10.02 -2.74
CA PHE A 65 11.46 10.59 -1.47
C PHE A 65 12.98 10.74 -1.36
N LYS A 66 13.69 10.47 -2.46
CA LYS A 66 15.15 10.66 -2.57
C LYS A 66 15.88 9.97 -1.43
N THR A 67 15.54 8.73 -1.18
CA THR A 67 16.12 7.93 -0.13
C THR A 67 16.32 6.50 -0.62
N GLY A 68 17.04 5.70 0.13
CA GLY A 68 17.23 4.29 -0.19
C GLY A 68 16.89 3.43 1.01
N GLY A 69 17.01 2.12 0.85
CA GLY A 69 16.84 1.18 1.94
C GLY A 69 15.41 0.97 2.41
N LEU A 70 14.41 1.22 1.54
CA LEU A 70 13.01 1.12 1.94
C LEU A 70 12.40 -0.26 1.77
N ALA A 71 13.14 -1.22 1.16
CA ALA A 71 12.56 -2.52 0.82
C ALA A 71 12.02 -3.25 2.05
N GLY A 72 12.77 -3.25 3.15
CA GLY A 72 12.34 -3.92 4.38
C GLY A 72 11.10 -3.30 4.98
N ASP A 73 11.04 -1.98 5.01
CA ASP A 73 9.90 -1.25 5.57
C ASP A 73 8.64 -1.47 4.72
N VAL A 74 8.78 -1.44 3.39
CA VAL A 74 7.66 -1.67 2.50
C VAL A 74 7.15 -3.10 2.64
N ASP A 75 8.06 -4.08 2.69
CA ASP A 75 7.69 -5.48 2.83
C ASP A 75 6.95 -5.72 4.15
N ALA A 76 7.45 -5.17 5.24
CA ALA A 76 6.80 -5.31 6.55
C ALA A 76 5.41 -4.67 6.55
N PHE A 77 5.27 -3.50 5.94
CA PHE A 77 3.98 -2.85 5.85
C PHE A 77 2.98 -3.68 5.03
N LEU A 78 3.41 -4.19 3.87
CA LEU A 78 2.52 -4.97 3.01
C LEU A 78 2.11 -6.28 3.66
N THR A 79 2.99 -6.91 4.44
CA THR A 79 2.65 -8.09 5.20
C THR A 79 1.54 -7.79 6.21
N MET A 80 1.66 -6.69 6.91
CA MET A 80 0.63 -6.24 7.85
C MET A 80 -0.67 -5.91 7.12
N ALA A 81 -0.58 -5.18 6.01
CA ALA A 81 -1.75 -4.79 5.24
C ALA A 81 -2.51 -6.00 4.70
N GLU A 82 -1.79 -7.03 4.26
CA GLU A 82 -2.40 -8.28 3.83
C GLU A 82 -3.14 -8.95 4.99
N ALA A 83 -2.51 -9.00 6.16
CA ALA A 83 -3.13 -9.60 7.34
C ALA A 83 -4.40 -8.86 7.77
N GLN A 84 -4.47 -7.56 7.51
CA GLN A 84 -5.64 -6.75 7.79
C GLN A 84 -6.68 -6.79 6.67
N ASN A 85 -6.41 -7.52 5.61
CA ASN A 85 -7.25 -7.58 4.40
C ASN A 85 -7.37 -6.23 3.68
N TRP A 86 -6.39 -5.35 3.85
CA TRP A 86 -6.39 -4.07 3.14
C TRP A 86 -5.98 -4.24 1.68
N ILE A 87 -5.14 -5.25 1.41
CA ILE A 87 -4.67 -5.53 0.05
C ILE A 87 -4.85 -7.00 -0.29
N VAL A 88 -4.90 -7.26 -1.59
CA VAL A 88 -4.82 -8.60 -2.14
C VAL A 88 -3.73 -8.61 -3.21
N TRP A 89 -3.27 -9.78 -3.58
CA TRP A 89 -2.18 -9.93 -4.54
C TRP A 89 -2.72 -10.41 -5.88
N SER A 90 -2.21 -9.79 -6.94
CA SER A 90 -2.49 -10.20 -8.31
C SER A 90 -1.19 -10.77 -8.89
N ALA A 91 -1.24 -11.98 -9.43
CA ALA A 91 -0.04 -12.72 -9.80
C ALA A 91 0.29 -12.68 -11.29
N ASP A 92 -0.50 -12.02 -12.09
CA ASP A 92 -0.22 -12.01 -13.53
C ASP A 92 0.59 -10.84 -13.98
#